data_4edf0145f31edee1dfd8bdd783943598
#
_entry.id   4edf0145f31edee1dfd8bdd783943598
#
_cell.length_a   1.000
_cell.length_b   1.000
_cell.length_c   1.000
_cell.angle_alpha   90.00
_cell.angle_beta   90.00
_cell.angle_gamma   90.00
#
_symmetry.space_group_name_H-M   'P 1'
#
loop_
_entity.id
_entity.type
_entity.pdbx_description
1 polymer ?
#
loop_
_entity_poly.entity_id
_entity_poly.type
_entity_poly.pdbx_seq_one_letter_code
_entity_poly.pdbx_strand_id
1 'polypeptide(L)'
;MLVDSHCHLDYNDFEEDMDEIILRMKENGITAALNAGNCIDTLDEQLKLSEKYPFVYTAVGVHPHNADEFPGVSAAELAEKSRHKKIVAIGECGLDYYYDYSGKENQRKVFAEHIRAAQETGLPLIIHT
;
A
#
# COMPACT_ATOMS: atom_id res chain seq x y z
N MET A 1 -17.82 -0.78 -15.74
CA MET A 1 -16.72 -1.40 -14.98
C MET A 1 -15.69 -0.34 -14.64
N LEU A 2 -15.41 -0.15 -13.36
CA LEU A 2 -14.41 0.79 -12.85
C LEU A 2 -13.41 0.04 -11.96
N VAL A 3 -12.17 0.48 -11.99
CA VAL A 3 -11.12 0.02 -11.08
C VAL A 3 -10.59 1.24 -10.32
N ASP A 4 -10.61 1.18 -8.99
CA ASP A 4 -9.93 2.15 -8.16
C ASP A 4 -8.50 1.66 -7.90
N SER A 5 -7.52 2.26 -8.55
CA SER A 5 -6.13 1.85 -8.46
C SER A 5 -5.35 2.47 -7.28
N HIS A 6 -5.99 3.32 -6.50
CA HIS A 6 -5.36 3.97 -5.35
C HIS A 6 -6.40 4.47 -4.35
N CYS A 7 -6.66 3.68 -3.34
CA CYS A 7 -7.52 4.07 -2.20
C CYS A 7 -6.88 3.66 -0.88
N HIS A 8 -7.41 4.19 0.21
CA HIS A 8 -6.97 3.90 1.57
C HIS A 8 -8.18 3.46 2.41
N LEU A 9 -8.64 2.24 2.17
CA LEU A 9 -9.75 1.64 2.89
C LEU A 9 -9.37 1.22 4.32
N ASP A 10 -8.09 1.18 4.63
CA ASP A 10 -7.53 0.85 5.95
C ASP A 10 -7.52 2.04 6.93
N TYR A 11 -8.00 3.22 6.54
CA TYR A 11 -8.11 4.34 7.46
C TYR A 11 -9.23 4.13 8.49
N ASN A 12 -8.93 4.45 9.75
CA ASN A 12 -9.86 4.32 10.88
C ASN A 12 -11.21 5.02 10.66
N ASP A 13 -11.23 6.08 9.86
CA ASP A 13 -12.45 6.83 9.50
C ASP A 13 -13.50 5.95 8.80
N PHE A 14 -13.09 4.84 8.21
CA PHE A 14 -13.97 3.93 7.48
C PHE A 14 -14.33 2.64 8.24
N GLU A 15 -13.73 2.40 9.40
CA GLU A 15 -13.87 1.13 10.11
C GLU A 15 -15.32 0.79 10.47
N GLU A 16 -16.06 1.79 10.97
CA GLU A 16 -17.45 1.58 11.39
C GLU A 16 -18.43 1.35 10.23
N ASP A 17 -18.13 1.96 9.05
CA ASP A 17 -19.03 1.98 7.90
C ASP A 17 -18.53 1.11 6.73
N MET A 18 -17.53 0.28 6.94
CA MET A 18 -16.83 -0.42 5.85
C MET A 18 -17.78 -1.25 4.97
N ASP A 19 -18.68 -2.02 5.54
CA ASP A 19 -19.62 -2.83 4.76
C ASP A 19 -20.52 -1.98 3.86
N GLU A 20 -20.94 -0.80 4.34
CA GLU A 20 -21.74 0.16 3.58
C GLU A 20 -20.92 0.82 2.46
N ILE A 21 -19.67 1.20 2.74
CA ILE A 21 -18.75 1.74 1.75
C ILE A 21 -18.52 0.74 0.63
N ILE A 22 -18.24 -0.51 0.96
CA ILE A 22 -18.05 -1.59 0.01
C ILE A 22 -19.29 -1.83 -0.86
N LEU A 23 -20.47 -1.77 -0.26
CA LEU A 23 -21.72 -1.88 -1.00
C LEU A 23 -21.87 -0.73 -2.00
N ARG A 24 -21.66 0.50 -1.58
CA ARG A 24 -21.71 1.69 -2.46
C ARG A 24 -20.69 1.63 -3.60
N MET A 25 -19.49 1.14 -3.32
CA MET A 25 -18.47 0.93 -4.36
C MET A 25 -19.00 -0.01 -5.46
N LYS A 26 -19.56 -1.15 -5.07
CA LYS A 26 -20.12 -2.15 -6.02
C LYS A 26 -21.32 -1.59 -6.81
N GLU A 27 -22.24 -0.90 -6.13
CA GLU A 27 -23.40 -0.28 -6.76
C GLU A 27 -23.01 0.77 -7.80
N ASN A 28 -21.88 1.45 -7.60
CA ASN A 28 -21.32 2.41 -8.55
C ASN A 28 -20.38 1.79 -9.60
N GLY A 29 -20.35 0.46 -9.71
CA GLY A 29 -19.65 -0.26 -10.77
C GLY A 29 -18.15 -0.44 -10.53
N ILE A 30 -17.65 -0.26 -9.30
CA ILE A 30 -16.26 -0.58 -8.94
C ILE A 30 -16.14 -2.10 -8.82
N THR A 31 -15.34 -2.70 -9.67
CA THR A 31 -15.14 -4.14 -9.77
C THR A 31 -13.82 -4.62 -9.16
N ALA A 32 -12.88 -3.71 -8.93
CA ALA A 32 -11.64 -3.96 -8.22
C ALA A 32 -11.17 -2.66 -7.55
N ALA A 33 -10.57 -2.78 -6.38
CA ALA A 33 -9.96 -1.67 -5.64
C ALA A 33 -8.59 -2.09 -5.11
N LEU A 34 -7.62 -1.18 -5.20
CA LEU A 34 -6.28 -1.37 -4.66
C LEU A 34 -6.09 -0.47 -3.45
N ASN A 35 -6.06 -1.09 -2.26
CA ASN A 35 -5.65 -0.43 -1.03
C ASN A 35 -4.15 -0.16 -1.09
N ALA A 36 -3.76 1.10 -1.17
CA ALA A 36 -2.42 1.50 -1.56
C ALA A 36 -1.31 1.14 -0.56
N GLY A 37 -1.69 0.81 0.69
CA GLY A 37 -0.73 0.44 1.72
C GLY A 37 0.09 1.63 2.23
N ASN A 38 -0.02 1.91 3.53
CA ASN A 38 0.75 2.99 4.15
C ASN A 38 2.02 2.49 4.83
N CYS A 39 1.93 1.35 5.51
CA CYS A 39 3.02 0.86 6.32
C CYS A 39 3.03 -0.65 6.45
N ILE A 40 4.21 -1.22 6.55
CA ILE A 40 4.41 -2.68 6.68
C ILE A 40 3.95 -3.23 8.03
N ASP A 41 3.89 -2.43 9.08
CA ASP A 41 3.44 -2.85 10.41
C ASP A 41 1.93 -3.09 10.48
N THR A 42 1.14 -2.46 9.60
CA THR A 42 -0.31 -2.66 9.50
C THR A 42 -0.71 -3.63 8.38
N LEU A 43 0.25 -4.29 7.75
CA LEU A 43 0.02 -5.16 6.60
C LEU A 43 -0.98 -6.29 6.89
N ASP A 44 -0.90 -6.92 8.06
CA ASP A 44 -1.81 -8.01 8.43
C ASP A 44 -3.27 -7.55 8.49
N GLU A 45 -3.51 -6.35 8.97
CA GLU A 45 -4.86 -5.75 9.00
C GLU A 45 -5.37 -5.43 7.60
N GLN A 46 -4.52 -4.89 6.76
CA GLN A 46 -4.83 -4.63 5.35
C GLN A 46 -5.14 -5.93 4.58
N LEU A 47 -4.42 -7.00 4.86
CA LEU A 47 -4.66 -8.32 4.25
C LEU A 47 -5.99 -8.92 4.73
N LYS A 48 -6.34 -8.80 6.00
CA LYS A 48 -7.66 -9.21 6.51
C LYS A 48 -8.80 -8.50 5.77
N LEU A 49 -8.64 -7.20 5.50
CA LEU A 49 -9.60 -6.43 4.70
C LEU A 49 -9.73 -7.01 3.28
N SER A 50 -8.60 -7.26 2.62
CA SER A 50 -8.59 -7.83 1.27
C SER A 50 -9.10 -9.27 1.20
N GLU A 51 -8.95 -10.04 2.27
CA GLU A 51 -9.52 -11.39 2.37
C GLU A 51 -11.03 -11.35 2.61
N LYS A 52 -11.52 -10.42 3.42
CA LYS A 52 -12.96 -10.23 3.67
C LYS A 52 -13.71 -9.78 2.42
N TYR A 53 -13.10 -8.91 1.60
CA TYR A 53 -13.73 -8.35 0.40
C TYR A 53 -12.94 -8.78 -0.86
N PRO A 54 -13.41 -9.81 -1.59
CA PRO A 54 -12.64 -10.45 -2.67
C PRO A 54 -12.15 -9.53 -3.79
N PHE A 55 -12.86 -8.41 -4.06
CA PHE A 55 -12.48 -7.45 -5.09
C PHE A 55 -11.45 -6.40 -4.61
N VAL A 56 -11.10 -6.42 -3.31
CA VAL A 56 -10.07 -5.56 -2.74
C VAL A 56 -8.73 -6.27 -2.77
N TYR A 57 -7.72 -5.57 -3.24
CA TYR A 57 -6.31 -5.97 -3.27
C TYR A 57 -5.48 -5.01 -2.43
N THR A 58 -4.24 -5.37 -2.13
CA THR A 58 -3.35 -4.59 -1.26
C THR A 58 -1.99 -4.40 -1.94
N ALA A 59 -1.34 -3.29 -1.66
CA ALA A 59 0.07 -3.08 -1.91
C ALA A 59 0.87 -3.23 -0.62
N VAL A 60 2.15 -3.55 -0.71
CA VAL A 60 3.07 -3.63 0.42
C VAL A 60 4.18 -2.62 0.29
N GLY A 61 4.35 -1.80 1.32
CA GLY A 61 5.40 -0.80 1.32
C GLY A 61 5.46 0.04 2.58
N VAL A 62 6.32 1.05 2.53
CA VAL A 62 6.49 2.08 3.56
C VAL A 62 6.33 3.44 2.88
N HIS A 63 5.30 4.14 3.28
CA HIS A 63 5.03 5.50 2.80
C HIS A 63 6.18 6.44 3.17
N PRO A 64 6.52 7.45 2.36
CA PRO A 64 7.60 8.38 2.67
C PRO A 64 7.44 9.10 4.01
N HIS A 65 6.22 9.31 4.50
CA HIS A 65 5.98 9.86 5.83
C HIS A 65 6.51 8.96 6.96
N ASN A 66 6.59 7.65 6.74
CA ASN A 66 7.02 6.65 7.74
C ASN A 66 8.46 6.17 7.53
N ALA A 67 9.22 6.78 6.63
CA ALA A 67 10.57 6.33 6.29
C ALA A 67 11.54 6.34 7.51
N ASP A 68 11.37 7.30 8.43
CA ASP A 68 12.19 7.37 9.66
C ASP A 68 11.85 6.26 10.67
N GLU A 69 10.65 5.70 10.60
CA GLU A 69 10.23 4.59 11.47
C GLU A 69 10.78 3.24 10.96
N PHE A 70 10.99 3.13 9.63
CA PHE A 70 11.46 1.91 8.97
C PHE A 70 12.69 2.12 8.07
N PRO A 71 13.75 2.76 8.58
CA PRO A 71 14.93 3.09 7.76
C PRO A 71 15.71 1.85 7.31
N GLY A 72 15.45 0.70 7.93
CA GLY A 72 16.08 -0.59 7.64
C GLY A 72 15.26 -1.52 6.76
N VAL A 73 14.08 -1.11 6.25
CA VAL A 73 13.31 -1.93 5.33
C VAL A 73 14.17 -2.32 4.12
N SER A 74 14.09 -3.59 3.72
CA SER A 74 14.89 -4.11 2.61
C SER A 74 14.03 -4.59 1.45
N ALA A 75 14.60 -4.57 0.25
CA ALA A 75 13.97 -5.15 -0.93
C ALA A 75 13.58 -6.63 -0.71
N ALA A 76 14.43 -7.40 -0.04
CA ALA A 76 14.16 -8.80 0.28
C ALA A 76 12.94 -8.97 1.19
N GLU A 77 12.78 -8.12 2.20
CA GLU A 77 11.62 -8.12 3.09
C GLU A 77 10.34 -7.79 2.32
N LEU A 78 10.36 -6.74 1.51
CA LEU A 78 9.23 -6.35 0.68
C LEU A 78 8.84 -7.45 -0.33
N ALA A 79 9.85 -8.06 -0.98
CA ALA A 79 9.64 -9.16 -1.91
C ALA A 79 9.02 -10.39 -1.22
N GLU A 80 9.48 -10.74 -0.02
CA GLU A 80 8.91 -11.85 0.75
C GLU A 80 7.46 -11.59 1.14
N LYS A 81 7.15 -10.40 1.67
CA LYS A 81 5.77 -10.00 2.03
C LYS A 81 4.85 -9.96 0.81
N SER A 82 5.38 -9.59 -0.36
CA SER A 82 4.62 -9.50 -1.61
C SER A 82 4.17 -10.85 -2.19
N ARG A 83 4.63 -11.97 -1.62
CA ARG A 83 4.22 -13.32 -2.05
C ARG A 83 2.77 -13.66 -1.72
N HIS A 84 2.13 -12.92 -0.85
CA HIS A 84 0.72 -13.11 -0.55
C HIS A 84 -0.13 -12.83 -1.79
N LYS A 85 -1.08 -13.73 -2.09
CA LYS A 85 -1.92 -13.68 -3.31
C LYS A 85 -2.75 -12.39 -3.49
N LYS A 86 -3.01 -11.66 -2.41
CA LYS A 86 -3.77 -10.40 -2.42
C LYS A 86 -2.88 -9.18 -2.62
N ILE A 87 -1.56 -9.32 -2.58
CA ILE A 87 -0.62 -8.25 -2.84
C ILE A 87 -0.30 -8.21 -4.34
N VAL A 88 -0.59 -7.09 -4.97
CA VAL A 88 -0.46 -6.90 -6.42
C VAL A 88 0.47 -5.75 -6.80
N ALA A 89 1.01 -5.03 -5.82
CA ALA A 89 1.92 -3.91 -6.05
C ALA A 89 2.88 -3.71 -4.87
N ILE A 90 3.99 -3.04 -5.14
CA ILE A 90 4.94 -2.53 -4.14
C ILE A 90 4.63 -1.04 -3.91
N GLY A 91 4.32 -0.66 -2.68
CA GLY A 91 3.95 0.72 -2.33
C GLY A 91 2.94 0.78 -1.17
N GLU A 92 2.45 1.95 -0.81
CA GLU A 92 2.81 3.24 -1.39
C GLU A 92 4.22 3.64 -0.97
N CYS A 93 5.03 4.14 -1.89
CA CYS A 93 6.41 4.52 -1.65
C CYS A 93 6.73 5.80 -2.42
N GLY A 94 7.85 6.43 -2.16
CA GLY A 94 8.26 7.63 -2.89
C GLY A 94 8.90 8.68 -2.00
N LEU A 95 8.65 9.93 -2.35
CA LEU A 95 9.25 11.10 -1.70
C LEU A 95 8.17 12.13 -1.37
N ASP A 96 8.26 12.73 -0.19
CA ASP A 96 7.40 13.84 0.22
C ASP A 96 8.25 14.88 0.96
N TYR A 97 8.75 15.84 0.24
CA TYR A 97 9.56 16.93 0.78
C TYR A 97 8.72 18.15 1.19
N TYR A 98 7.44 18.14 0.86
CA TYR A 98 6.53 19.21 1.23
C TYR A 98 6.12 19.12 2.71
N TYR A 99 5.61 17.96 3.15
CA TYR A 99 5.27 17.75 4.56
C TYR A 99 6.48 17.47 5.43
N ASP A 100 7.52 16.83 4.88
CA ASP A 100 8.82 16.59 5.52
C ASP A 100 8.71 15.85 6.87
N TYR A 101 7.79 14.88 6.96
CA TYR A 101 7.57 14.10 8.18
C TYR A 101 8.71 13.10 8.47
N SER A 102 9.45 12.70 7.45
CA SER A 102 10.67 11.89 7.56
C SER A 102 11.84 12.57 6.88
N GLY A 103 13.05 12.31 7.35
CA GLY A 103 14.28 12.86 6.79
C GLY A 103 14.46 12.46 5.32
N LYS A 104 14.89 13.42 4.49
CA LYS A 104 15.08 13.23 3.03
C LYS A 104 16.01 12.07 2.68
N GLU A 105 17.03 11.84 3.48
CA GLU A 105 17.97 10.74 3.28
C GLU A 105 17.29 9.37 3.48
N ASN A 106 16.53 9.22 4.57
CA ASN A 106 15.77 8.00 4.83
C ASN A 106 14.68 7.79 3.79
N GLN A 107 13.98 8.84 3.37
CA GLN A 107 13.00 8.72 2.29
C GLN A 107 13.64 8.16 1.00
N ARG A 108 14.78 8.69 0.57
CA ARG A 108 15.50 8.20 -0.61
C ARG A 108 15.97 6.77 -0.45
N LYS A 109 16.52 6.42 0.71
CA LYS A 109 16.99 5.07 1.01
C LYS A 109 15.86 4.06 0.97
N VAL A 110 14.76 4.35 1.65
CA VAL A 110 13.57 3.50 1.70
C VAL A 110 12.94 3.36 0.31
N PHE A 111 12.80 4.46 -0.43
CA PHE A 111 12.29 4.42 -1.80
C PHE A 111 13.16 3.54 -2.72
N ALA A 112 14.48 3.63 -2.62
CA ALA A 112 15.39 2.79 -3.41
C ALA A 112 15.17 1.29 -3.16
N GLU A 113 14.88 0.88 -1.92
CA GLU A 113 14.56 -0.51 -1.60
C GLU A 113 13.24 -0.97 -2.25
N HIS A 114 12.24 -0.10 -2.34
CA HIS A 114 10.98 -0.40 -3.05
C HIS A 114 11.21 -0.58 -4.56
N ILE A 115 12.05 0.26 -5.17
CA ILE A 115 12.42 0.10 -6.58
C ILE A 115 13.09 -1.25 -6.81
N ARG A 116 14.04 -1.64 -5.95
CA ARG A 116 14.69 -2.97 -6.03
C ARG A 116 13.70 -4.11 -5.87
N ALA A 117 12.80 -4.02 -4.89
CA ALA A 117 11.76 -5.03 -4.68
C ALA A 117 10.85 -5.18 -5.90
N ALA A 118 10.45 -4.07 -6.53
CA ALA A 118 9.66 -4.10 -7.75
C ALA A 118 10.41 -4.76 -8.91
N GLN A 119 11.71 -4.49 -9.05
CA GLN A 119 12.57 -5.15 -10.06
C GLN A 119 12.69 -6.66 -9.81
N GLU A 120 12.86 -7.08 -8.55
CA GLU A 120 12.99 -8.50 -8.19
C GLU A 120 11.69 -9.28 -8.37
N THR A 121 10.56 -8.67 -8.04
CA THR A 121 9.25 -9.36 -8.05
C THR A 121 8.50 -9.21 -9.36
N GLY A 122 8.84 -8.22 -10.18
CA GLY A 122 8.07 -7.86 -11.37
C GLY A 122 6.74 -7.14 -11.07
N LEU A 123 6.48 -6.80 -9.81
CA LEU A 123 5.27 -6.08 -9.42
C LEU A 123 5.40 -4.57 -9.71
N PRO A 124 4.30 -3.89 -10.04
CA PRO A 124 4.30 -2.45 -10.25
C PRO A 124 4.55 -1.69 -8.95
N LEU A 125 5.04 -0.45 -9.08
CA LEU A 125 5.17 0.52 -7.99
C LEU A 125 3.93 1.40 -7.91
N ILE A 126 3.51 1.72 -6.67
CA ILE A 126 2.62 2.84 -6.38
C ILE A 126 3.49 3.96 -5.79
N ILE A 127 3.60 5.07 -6.51
CA ILE A 127 4.53 6.15 -6.18
C ILE A 127 3.76 7.37 -5.67
N HIS A 128 4.14 7.81 -4.48
CA HIS A 128 3.77 9.08 -3.89
C HIS A 128 4.79 10.16 -4.25
N THR A 129 4.29 11.31 -4.69
CA THR A 129 5.14 12.47 -5.03
C THR A 129 4.66 13.74 -4.35
#